data_9769728f31b751ef544dc518c9b0a151
#
_entry.id   9769728f31b751ef544dc518c9b0a151
#
_cell.length_a   1.000
_cell.length_b   1.000
_cell.length_c   1.000
_cell.angle_alpha   90.00
_cell.angle_beta   90.00
_cell.angle_gamma   90.00
#
_symmetry.space_group_name_H-M   'P 1'
#
loop_
_entity.id
_entity.type
_entity.pdbx_description
1 polymer ?
#
loop_
_entity_poly.entity_id
_entity_poly.type
_entity_poly.pdbx_seq_one_letter_code
_entity_poly.pdbx_strand_id
1 'polypeptide(L)'
;MFDFSLVKISHSYFFLIVAIAFGLLAGCGGLPIKEGGISKPVRWSALRGWGDDQHAQAWPALKQSCEKLAARDAAWQDICNDVEALGMPSDETARAFFENHFVPHRVVGQRGRKGLITGYYEPLLNGSLERTERFRYPLYRRPPNLLTIDLGDVYPALKGRRVRGRLQGTRVVPYFSRAEIDGGEPPLAGHELAWVDDPVSLFFLHIQGSGRLQLPDGRILAVGYADQNGHPYVSIGRQLLEAEALEVEEITLGSIRDWIVMHPDQTKALLHSNPSYVFFTVRNAELPGPLGTLNVPLTAERSIAVDRKFISLGLPVWLDTTLAEQEQPYRRLVFAQDTGGAIKGAVRADV
;
A
#
# COMPACT_ATOMS: atom_id res chain seq x y z
N MET A 1 62.76 42.04 -24.33
CA MET A 1 63.76 41.00 -24.46
C MET A 1 63.72 40.16 -23.22
N PHE A 2 62.75 39.15 -23.20
CA PHE A 2 62.61 38.19 -22.11
C PHE A 2 62.77 36.80 -22.66
N ASP A 3 63.81 36.13 -22.15
CA ASP A 3 64.24 34.82 -22.50
C ASP A 3 63.35 33.74 -21.90
N PHE A 4 62.74 32.90 -22.75
CA PHE A 4 61.91 31.77 -22.28
C PHE A 4 62.74 30.51 -22.34
N SER A 5 63.35 30.12 -21.23
CA SER A 5 64.02 28.83 -21.07
C SER A 5 62.96 27.73 -20.97
N LEU A 6 62.89 26.90 -22.03
CA LEU A 6 62.04 25.70 -22.08
C LEU A 6 62.61 24.63 -21.11
N VAL A 7 61.90 24.39 -20.02
CA VAL A 7 62.15 23.23 -19.17
C VAL A 7 61.60 21.98 -19.84
N LYS A 8 62.53 21.11 -20.29
CA LYS A 8 62.20 19.77 -20.78
C LYS A 8 61.63 18.91 -19.62
N ILE A 9 60.34 18.77 -19.58
CA ILE A 9 59.72 17.81 -18.66
C ILE A 9 59.88 16.42 -19.24
N SER A 10 60.58 15.54 -18.51
CA SER A 10 60.80 14.14 -18.90
C SER A 10 59.49 13.40 -19.06
N HIS A 11 59.31 12.67 -20.18
CA HIS A 11 58.10 11.89 -20.51
C HIS A 11 57.70 10.90 -19.40
N SER A 12 58.60 10.48 -18.55
CA SER A 12 58.31 9.58 -17.42
C SER A 12 57.41 10.18 -16.35
N TYR A 13 57.47 11.50 -16.10
CA TYR A 13 56.62 12.16 -15.12
C TYR A 13 55.22 12.44 -15.66
N PHE A 14 55.10 12.60 -16.99
CA PHE A 14 53.80 12.83 -17.60
C PHE A 14 52.88 11.59 -17.48
N PHE A 15 53.46 10.38 -17.69
CA PHE A 15 52.70 9.13 -17.49
C PHE A 15 52.33 8.88 -16.04
N LEU A 16 53.15 9.29 -15.08
CA LEU A 16 52.85 9.13 -13.66
C LEU A 16 51.70 10.07 -13.22
N ILE A 17 51.68 11.31 -13.70
CA ILE A 17 50.63 12.27 -13.40
C ILE A 17 49.31 11.87 -14.05
N VAL A 18 49.31 11.34 -15.28
CA VAL A 18 48.11 10.86 -15.97
C VAL A 18 47.56 9.59 -15.27
N ALA A 19 48.43 8.68 -14.80
CA ALA A 19 48.00 7.50 -14.05
C ALA A 19 47.41 7.83 -12.70
N ILE A 20 47.90 8.85 -11.99
CA ILE A 20 47.34 9.33 -10.74
C ILE A 20 46.00 10.06 -10.97
N ALA A 21 45.90 10.86 -12.06
CA ALA A 21 44.62 11.52 -12.40
C ALA A 21 43.54 10.51 -12.82
N PHE A 22 43.87 9.41 -13.52
CA PHE A 22 42.94 8.32 -13.84
C PHE A 22 42.55 7.50 -12.60
N GLY A 23 43.44 7.32 -11.63
CA GLY A 23 43.14 6.65 -10.36
C GLY A 23 42.17 7.45 -9.46
N LEU A 24 42.15 8.78 -9.57
CA LEU A 24 41.25 9.65 -8.78
C LEU A 24 39.87 9.80 -9.42
N LEU A 25 39.70 9.52 -10.70
CA LEU A 25 38.40 9.53 -11.39
C LEU A 25 37.61 8.22 -11.27
N ALA A 26 38.26 7.13 -10.85
CA ALA A 26 37.60 5.84 -10.59
C ALA A 26 36.89 5.77 -9.22
N GLY A 27 36.94 6.83 -8.40
CA GLY A 27 36.46 6.88 -7.03
C GLY A 27 35.04 7.40 -6.85
N CYS A 28 34.29 7.72 -7.90
CA CYS A 28 32.88 8.10 -7.81
C CYS A 28 31.91 7.02 -8.32
N GLY A 29 32.27 5.77 -8.13
CA GLY A 29 31.27 4.70 -8.09
C GLY A 29 30.46 4.89 -6.81
N GLY A 30 29.27 5.52 -6.91
CA GLY A 30 28.34 5.59 -5.77
C GLY A 30 28.21 4.19 -5.20
N LEU A 31 28.49 4.04 -3.91
CA LEU A 31 28.23 2.78 -3.20
C LEU A 31 26.82 2.35 -3.57
N PRO A 32 26.58 1.10 -3.99
CA PRO A 32 25.24 0.64 -4.29
C PRO A 32 24.38 0.96 -3.08
N ILE A 33 23.31 1.75 -3.27
CA ILE A 33 22.36 2.06 -2.22
C ILE A 33 21.85 0.69 -1.79
N LYS A 34 22.20 0.27 -0.58
CA LYS A 34 21.83 -1.03 -0.04
C LYS A 34 20.30 -1.03 0.00
N GLU A 35 19.66 -1.77 -0.91
CA GLU A 35 18.22 -1.95 -0.85
C GLU A 35 17.89 -2.41 0.57
N GLY A 36 16.91 -1.76 1.21
CA GLY A 36 16.42 -2.17 2.50
C GLY A 36 15.91 -3.62 2.45
N GLY A 37 15.63 -4.22 3.58
CA GLY A 37 15.09 -5.56 3.63
C GLY A 37 15.18 -6.21 5.00
N ILE A 38 14.95 -7.52 5.04
CA ILE A 38 15.09 -8.34 6.23
C ILE A 38 16.58 -8.49 6.56
N SER A 39 16.96 -8.12 7.78
CA SER A 39 18.32 -8.16 8.30
C SER A 39 18.56 -9.41 9.13
N LYS A 40 19.65 -9.43 9.89
CA LYS A 40 20.02 -10.54 10.80
C LYS A 40 18.96 -10.78 11.88
N PRO A 41 18.86 -12.03 12.39
CA PRO A 41 17.97 -12.34 13.52
C PRO A 41 18.32 -11.51 14.75
N VAL A 42 17.33 -11.28 15.58
CA VAL A 42 17.45 -10.60 16.87
C VAL A 42 16.84 -11.46 17.97
N ARG A 43 17.15 -11.17 19.22
CA ARG A 43 16.51 -11.85 20.35
C ARG A 43 15.12 -11.26 20.60
N TRP A 44 14.20 -12.04 21.12
CA TRP A 44 12.87 -11.59 21.54
C TRP A 44 12.93 -10.43 22.54
N SER A 45 13.89 -10.44 23.47
CA SER A 45 14.14 -9.34 24.41
C SER A 45 14.55 -8.02 23.76
N ALA A 46 14.90 -8.01 22.49
CA ALA A 46 15.19 -6.79 21.73
C ALA A 46 13.94 -6.12 21.13
N LEU A 47 12.78 -6.78 21.18
CA LEU A 47 11.49 -6.26 20.77
C LEU A 47 10.87 -5.50 21.95
N ARG A 48 10.93 -4.16 21.89
CA ARG A 48 10.38 -3.32 22.97
C ARG A 48 8.88 -3.55 23.10
N GLY A 49 8.43 -3.84 24.33
CA GLY A 49 7.02 -4.06 24.64
C GLY A 49 6.45 -5.41 24.16
N TRP A 50 7.30 -6.33 23.71
CA TRP A 50 6.86 -7.68 23.30
C TRP A 50 6.06 -8.39 24.39
N GLY A 51 6.50 -8.27 25.65
CA GLY A 51 5.82 -8.88 26.79
C GLY A 51 4.49 -8.22 27.19
N ASP A 52 4.20 -7.04 26.65
CA ASP A 52 3.04 -6.22 27.04
C ASP A 52 1.88 -6.36 26.06
N ASP A 53 2.08 -7.01 24.89
CA ASP A 53 1.04 -7.21 23.89
C ASP A 53 0.10 -8.35 24.27
N GLN A 54 -1.15 -8.22 23.90
CA GLN A 54 -2.18 -9.27 23.98
C GLN A 54 -2.08 -10.20 22.76
N HIS A 55 -1.13 -11.14 22.82
CA HIS A 55 -0.78 -12.01 21.70
C HIS A 55 -1.95 -12.87 21.19
N ALA A 56 -2.88 -13.26 22.06
CA ALA A 56 -4.07 -14.01 21.68
C ALA A 56 -4.96 -13.25 20.69
N GLN A 57 -4.95 -11.92 20.71
CA GLN A 57 -5.69 -11.10 19.73
C GLN A 57 -5.14 -11.20 18.30
N ALA A 58 -3.88 -11.62 18.12
CA ALA A 58 -3.30 -11.88 16.80
C ALA A 58 -3.64 -13.28 16.26
N TRP A 59 -4.20 -14.16 17.09
CA TRP A 59 -4.49 -15.54 16.75
C TRP A 59 -5.48 -15.71 15.59
N PRO A 60 -6.59 -14.95 15.50
CA PRO A 60 -7.48 -14.99 14.34
C PRO A 60 -6.75 -14.71 13.01
N ALA A 61 -5.87 -13.71 12.99
CA ALA A 61 -5.09 -13.38 11.80
C ALA A 61 -4.11 -14.50 11.41
N LEU A 62 -3.49 -15.19 12.39
CA LEU A 62 -2.68 -16.38 12.14
C LEU A 62 -3.52 -17.52 11.56
N LYS A 63 -4.66 -17.85 12.16
CA LYS A 63 -5.58 -18.89 11.65
C LYS A 63 -5.99 -18.62 10.20
N GLN A 64 -6.38 -17.40 9.89
CA GLN A 64 -6.71 -16.97 8.53
C GLN A 64 -5.51 -17.10 7.56
N SER A 65 -4.30 -16.75 8.01
CA SER A 65 -3.09 -16.97 7.22
C SER A 65 -2.86 -18.44 6.94
N CYS A 66 -3.10 -19.31 7.91
CA CYS A 66 -2.99 -20.76 7.77
C CYS A 66 -3.89 -21.33 6.68
N GLU A 67 -5.11 -20.81 6.49
CA GLU A 67 -6.01 -21.24 5.40
C GLU A 67 -5.37 -21.17 4.00
N LYS A 68 -4.40 -20.28 3.82
CA LYS A 68 -3.71 -20.05 2.55
C LYS A 68 -2.29 -20.57 2.51
N LEU A 69 -1.64 -20.69 3.66
CA LEU A 69 -0.22 -20.99 3.75
C LEU A 69 0.07 -22.47 4.02
N ALA A 70 -0.80 -23.19 4.71
CA ALA A 70 -0.62 -24.59 5.03
C ALA A 70 -0.35 -25.47 3.79
N ALA A 71 -0.95 -25.15 2.64
CA ALA A 71 -0.74 -25.87 1.38
C ALA A 71 0.50 -25.40 0.60
N ARG A 72 1.25 -24.40 1.06
CA ARG A 72 2.39 -23.83 0.32
C ARG A 72 3.70 -24.54 0.56
N ASP A 73 3.97 -24.87 1.81
CA ASP A 73 5.19 -25.58 2.20
C ASP A 73 5.01 -26.34 3.53
N ALA A 74 5.91 -27.30 3.79
CA ALA A 74 5.82 -28.17 4.97
C ALA A 74 5.97 -27.41 6.30
N ALA A 75 6.79 -26.36 6.35
CA ALA A 75 6.99 -25.58 7.58
C ALA A 75 5.70 -24.87 8.00
N TRP A 76 4.95 -24.30 7.04
CA TRP A 76 3.65 -23.72 7.32
C TRP A 76 2.61 -24.77 7.67
N GLN A 77 2.67 -25.94 7.06
CA GLN A 77 1.77 -27.04 7.40
C GLN A 77 1.92 -27.44 8.88
N ASP A 78 3.15 -27.62 9.36
CA ASP A 78 3.42 -27.97 10.77
C ASP A 78 2.94 -26.87 11.72
N ILE A 79 3.27 -25.60 11.44
CA ILE A 79 2.80 -24.45 12.23
C ILE A 79 1.27 -24.42 12.28
N CYS A 80 0.60 -24.65 11.16
CA CYS A 80 -0.87 -24.57 11.08
C CYS A 80 -1.55 -25.75 11.78
N ASN A 81 -0.94 -26.93 11.79
CA ASN A 81 -1.42 -28.06 12.57
C ASN A 81 -1.39 -27.76 14.07
N ASP A 82 -0.30 -27.14 14.54
CA ASP A 82 -0.17 -26.74 15.95
C ASP A 82 -1.15 -25.60 16.31
N VAL A 83 -1.40 -24.67 15.38
CA VAL A 83 -2.41 -23.61 15.54
C VAL A 83 -3.81 -24.22 15.70
N GLU A 84 -4.16 -25.24 14.91
CA GLU A 84 -5.45 -25.90 14.99
C GLU A 84 -5.59 -26.69 16.29
N ALA A 85 -4.54 -27.40 16.70
CA ALA A 85 -4.51 -28.18 17.94
C ALA A 85 -4.67 -27.30 19.20
N LEU A 86 -4.13 -26.06 19.19
CA LEU A 86 -4.23 -25.14 20.32
C LEU A 86 -5.61 -24.44 20.41
N GLY A 87 -6.38 -24.37 19.32
CA GLY A 87 -7.66 -23.68 19.28
C GLY A 87 -7.54 -22.17 19.53
N MET A 88 -8.09 -21.67 20.64
CA MET A 88 -7.97 -20.27 21.08
C MET A 88 -7.11 -20.21 22.37
N PRO A 89 -5.85 -19.85 22.28
CA PRO A 89 -4.93 -19.85 23.41
C PRO A 89 -5.12 -18.61 24.32
N SER A 90 -4.57 -18.70 25.55
CA SER A 90 -4.32 -17.52 26.38
C SER A 90 -3.18 -16.65 25.78
N ASP A 91 -3.05 -15.40 26.26
CA ASP A 91 -1.93 -14.53 25.83
C ASP A 91 -0.56 -15.14 26.08
N GLU A 92 -0.39 -15.79 27.22
CA GLU A 92 0.86 -16.48 27.59
C GLU A 92 1.16 -17.65 26.64
N THR A 93 0.16 -18.48 26.35
CA THR A 93 0.28 -19.62 25.42
C THR A 93 0.54 -19.15 23.99
N ALA A 94 -0.17 -18.09 23.53
CA ALA A 94 0.05 -17.51 22.23
C ALA A 94 1.46 -16.93 22.10
N ARG A 95 1.93 -16.20 23.11
CA ARG A 95 3.29 -15.67 23.16
C ARG A 95 4.33 -16.78 23.08
N ALA A 96 4.20 -17.82 23.90
CA ALA A 96 5.12 -18.96 23.88
C ALA A 96 5.12 -19.68 22.52
N PHE A 97 3.96 -19.79 21.87
CA PHE A 97 3.84 -20.32 20.52
C PHE A 97 4.70 -19.51 19.53
N PHE A 98 4.55 -18.17 19.49
CA PHE A 98 5.34 -17.35 18.58
C PHE A 98 6.84 -17.42 18.87
N GLU A 99 7.23 -17.46 20.14
CA GLU A 99 8.62 -17.58 20.55
C GLU A 99 9.26 -18.92 20.14
N ASN A 100 8.48 -19.99 20.08
CA ASN A 100 8.94 -21.33 19.71
C ASN A 100 8.96 -21.58 18.18
N HIS A 101 8.02 -21.02 17.43
CA HIS A 101 7.86 -21.31 16.00
C HIS A 101 8.51 -20.26 15.08
N PHE A 102 8.85 -19.08 15.58
CA PHE A 102 9.40 -18.00 14.77
C PHE A 102 10.70 -17.45 15.33
N VAL A 103 11.49 -16.87 14.45
CA VAL A 103 12.71 -16.14 14.81
C VAL A 103 12.57 -14.70 14.32
N PRO A 104 12.60 -13.70 15.22
CA PRO A 104 12.43 -12.32 14.82
C PRO A 104 13.66 -11.80 14.06
N HIS A 105 13.40 -11.14 12.95
CA HIS A 105 14.39 -10.46 12.14
C HIS A 105 14.08 -8.97 12.07
N ARG A 106 15.12 -8.15 12.09
CA ARG A 106 14.95 -6.71 11.93
C ARG A 106 14.72 -6.36 10.47
N VAL A 107 13.72 -5.50 10.22
CA VAL A 107 13.52 -4.86 8.92
C VAL A 107 14.25 -3.53 8.89
N VAL A 108 14.97 -3.25 7.81
CA VAL A 108 15.78 -2.03 7.63
C VAL A 108 15.46 -1.45 6.26
N GLY A 109 15.10 -0.18 6.21
CA GLY A 109 14.89 0.59 4.99
C GLY A 109 16.15 1.34 4.55
N GLN A 110 16.07 2.04 3.43
CA GLN A 110 17.16 2.89 2.93
C GLN A 110 17.56 3.99 3.92
N ARG A 111 16.62 4.47 4.74
CA ARG A 111 16.82 5.48 5.79
C ARG A 111 17.03 4.85 7.18
N GLY A 112 17.46 3.59 7.23
CA GLY A 112 17.67 2.86 8.46
C GLY A 112 16.40 2.17 8.99
N ARG A 113 16.11 2.30 10.29
CA ARG A 113 15.02 1.58 10.98
C ARG A 113 13.71 2.34 11.05
N LYS A 114 13.71 3.62 10.71
CA LYS A 114 12.52 4.47 10.70
C LYS A 114 11.86 4.42 9.34
N GLY A 115 10.54 4.40 9.33
CA GLY A 115 9.73 4.41 8.13
C GLY A 115 8.36 5.03 8.39
N LEU A 116 7.48 4.93 7.45
CA LEU A 116 6.13 5.48 7.54
C LEU A 116 5.13 4.35 7.76
N ILE A 117 4.42 4.42 8.87
CA ILE A 117 3.26 3.57 9.16
C ILE A 117 2.03 4.48 9.08
N THR A 118 1.04 4.06 8.31
CA THR A 118 -0.26 4.73 8.20
C THR A 118 -1.35 3.78 8.68
N GLY A 119 -2.54 4.31 8.93
CA GLY A 119 -3.73 3.52 9.22
C GLY A 119 -4.68 3.51 8.03
N TYR A 120 -5.38 2.40 7.83
CA TYR A 120 -6.51 2.34 6.93
C TYR A 120 -7.76 1.90 7.69
N TYR A 121 -8.93 2.19 7.14
CA TYR A 121 -10.21 1.80 7.72
C TYR A 121 -11.17 1.34 6.64
N GLU A 122 -12.16 0.55 7.00
CA GLU A 122 -13.24 0.17 6.10
C GLU A 122 -14.36 1.23 6.19
N PRO A 123 -14.51 2.15 5.21
CA PRO A 123 -15.49 3.22 5.27
C PRO A 123 -16.93 2.67 5.16
N LEU A 124 -17.85 3.26 5.91
CA LEU A 124 -19.28 3.09 5.77
C LEU A 124 -19.87 4.31 5.06
N LEU A 125 -20.49 4.10 3.91
CA LEU A 125 -21.13 5.13 3.11
C LEU A 125 -22.64 4.90 3.04
N ASN A 126 -23.42 5.97 2.86
CA ASN A 126 -24.80 5.82 2.43
C ASN A 126 -24.84 5.47 0.94
N GLY A 127 -25.58 4.44 0.57
CA GLY A 127 -25.66 3.96 -0.80
C GLY A 127 -27.07 3.56 -1.22
N SER A 128 -27.27 3.41 -2.54
CA SER A 128 -28.49 2.91 -3.14
C SER A 128 -28.16 2.05 -4.35
N LEU A 129 -28.99 1.05 -4.64
CA LEU A 129 -28.89 0.26 -5.86
C LEU A 129 -29.52 0.99 -7.06
N GLU A 130 -30.25 2.06 -6.82
CA GLU A 130 -30.90 2.88 -7.84
C GLU A 130 -30.37 4.32 -7.75
N ARG A 131 -30.26 4.97 -8.92
CA ARG A 131 -29.93 6.39 -9.00
C ARG A 131 -31.12 7.23 -8.55
N THR A 132 -30.91 8.19 -7.65
CA THR A 132 -31.90 9.15 -7.20
C THR A 132 -31.31 10.56 -7.19
N GLU A 133 -32.08 11.58 -6.81
CA GLU A 133 -31.55 12.94 -6.62
C GLU A 133 -30.48 12.99 -5.51
N ARG A 134 -30.63 12.18 -4.45
CA ARG A 134 -29.67 12.06 -3.37
C ARG A 134 -28.49 11.19 -3.78
N PHE A 135 -28.73 9.99 -4.26
CA PHE A 135 -27.71 9.00 -4.63
C PHE A 135 -27.37 9.11 -6.10
N ARG A 136 -26.42 9.97 -6.44
CA ARG A 136 -26.09 10.34 -7.82
C ARG A 136 -24.64 10.01 -8.25
N TYR A 137 -23.76 9.67 -7.31
CA TYR A 137 -22.36 9.38 -7.60
C TYR A 137 -22.18 7.87 -7.76
N PRO A 138 -21.85 7.38 -8.97
CA PRO A 138 -21.83 5.96 -9.26
C PRO A 138 -20.57 5.28 -8.73
N LEU A 139 -20.75 4.08 -8.19
CA LEU A 139 -19.71 3.11 -7.89
C LEU A 139 -19.73 2.06 -9.02
N TYR A 140 -18.64 1.92 -9.78
CA TYR A 140 -18.61 1.06 -10.94
C TYR A 140 -18.01 -0.30 -10.70
N ARG A 141 -18.53 -1.33 -11.38
CA ARG A 141 -17.90 -2.63 -11.59
C ARG A 141 -16.73 -2.50 -12.55
N ARG A 142 -15.84 -3.49 -12.55
CA ARG A 142 -14.80 -3.58 -13.56
C ARG A 142 -15.45 -3.70 -14.94
N PRO A 143 -15.17 -2.76 -15.85
CA PRO A 143 -15.76 -2.80 -17.18
C PRO A 143 -15.07 -3.86 -18.07
N PRO A 144 -15.81 -4.51 -19.00
CA PRO A 144 -15.27 -5.59 -19.83
C PRO A 144 -14.20 -5.13 -20.82
N ASN A 145 -14.22 -3.84 -21.20
CA ASN A 145 -13.25 -3.24 -22.10
C ASN A 145 -11.95 -2.76 -21.42
N LEU A 146 -11.84 -2.94 -20.12
CA LEU A 146 -10.58 -2.71 -19.39
C LEU A 146 -9.63 -3.88 -19.61
N LEU A 147 -8.63 -3.69 -20.44
CA LEU A 147 -7.64 -4.70 -20.78
C LEU A 147 -6.53 -4.78 -19.72
N THR A 148 -6.12 -6.00 -19.42
CA THR A 148 -4.84 -6.28 -18.75
C THR A 148 -3.80 -6.54 -19.82
N ILE A 149 -2.70 -5.79 -19.81
CA ILE A 149 -1.61 -5.91 -20.77
C ILE A 149 -0.45 -6.58 -20.05
N ASP A 150 -0.18 -7.84 -20.41
CA ASP A 150 0.92 -8.61 -19.90
C ASP A 150 1.92 -8.87 -21.03
N LEU A 151 3.02 -8.14 -21.00
CA LEU A 151 4.14 -8.22 -21.95
C LEU A 151 5.45 -8.58 -21.25
N GLY A 152 5.37 -9.08 -20.00
CA GLY A 152 6.53 -9.35 -19.16
C GLY A 152 7.52 -10.36 -19.74
N ASP A 153 7.03 -11.31 -20.56
CA ASP A 153 7.90 -12.32 -21.19
C ASP A 153 8.76 -11.74 -22.35
N VAL A 154 8.27 -10.68 -23.01
CA VAL A 154 8.99 -9.99 -24.09
C VAL A 154 9.74 -8.76 -23.57
N TYR A 155 9.15 -8.03 -22.65
CA TYR A 155 9.70 -6.83 -22.04
C TYR A 155 9.88 -7.02 -20.53
N PRO A 156 11.05 -7.50 -20.04
CA PRO A 156 11.29 -7.81 -18.63
C PRO A 156 11.00 -6.64 -17.67
N ALA A 157 11.15 -5.40 -18.12
CA ALA A 157 10.82 -4.19 -17.35
C ALA A 157 9.33 -4.08 -17.01
N LEU A 158 8.45 -4.77 -17.73
CA LEU A 158 7.00 -4.82 -17.50
C LEU A 158 6.57 -6.02 -16.65
N LYS A 159 7.48 -6.96 -16.37
CA LYS A 159 7.18 -8.17 -15.59
C LYS A 159 6.64 -7.80 -14.21
N GLY A 160 5.44 -8.33 -13.92
CA GLY A 160 4.75 -8.05 -12.65
C GLY A 160 4.15 -6.63 -12.53
N ARG A 161 4.21 -5.82 -13.58
CA ARG A 161 3.52 -4.52 -13.60
C ARG A 161 2.07 -4.70 -14.02
N ARG A 162 1.17 -3.96 -13.36
CA ARG A 162 -0.26 -3.91 -13.72
C ARG A 162 -0.48 -2.85 -14.79
N VAL A 163 -0.16 -3.15 -16.05
CA VAL A 163 -0.45 -2.25 -17.16
C VAL A 163 -1.91 -2.43 -17.57
N ARG A 164 -2.64 -1.32 -17.69
CA ARG A 164 -4.05 -1.30 -18.07
C ARG A 164 -4.26 -0.39 -19.27
N GLY A 165 -5.26 -0.71 -20.08
CA GLY A 165 -5.62 0.09 -21.24
C GLY A 165 -6.95 -0.34 -21.83
N ARG A 166 -7.32 0.27 -22.96
CA ARG A 166 -8.49 -0.08 -23.78
C ARG A 166 -8.11 -0.10 -25.25
N LEU A 167 -8.90 -0.80 -26.05
CA LEU A 167 -8.74 -0.77 -27.50
C LEU A 167 -9.36 0.52 -28.08
N GLN A 168 -8.61 1.12 -29.00
CA GLN A 168 -9.08 2.17 -29.88
C GLN A 168 -8.66 1.80 -31.33
N GLY A 169 -9.58 1.24 -32.09
CA GLY A 169 -9.25 0.58 -33.35
C GLY A 169 -8.28 -0.58 -33.11
N THR A 170 -7.11 -0.55 -33.72
CA THR A 170 -6.04 -1.55 -33.55
C THR A 170 -4.99 -1.18 -32.49
N ARG A 171 -5.17 -0.05 -31.80
CA ARG A 171 -4.21 0.44 -30.80
C ARG A 171 -4.72 0.22 -29.39
N VAL A 172 -3.81 -0.17 -28.50
CA VAL A 172 -4.06 -0.11 -27.05
C VAL A 172 -3.64 1.28 -26.56
N VAL A 173 -4.60 1.99 -25.96
CA VAL A 173 -4.42 3.32 -25.37
C VAL A 173 -4.70 3.28 -23.88
N PRO A 174 -4.25 4.27 -23.07
CA PRO A 174 -4.61 4.35 -21.66
C PRO A 174 -6.11 4.24 -21.43
N TYR A 175 -6.51 3.63 -20.34
CA TYR A 175 -7.91 3.67 -19.94
C TYR A 175 -8.32 5.08 -19.53
N PHE A 176 -9.60 5.34 -19.38
CA PHE A 176 -10.11 6.64 -18.99
C PHE A 176 -9.60 7.06 -17.59
N SER A 177 -9.19 8.30 -17.47
CA SER A 177 -8.84 8.94 -16.19
C SER A 177 -10.09 9.18 -15.33
N ARG A 178 -9.91 9.49 -14.04
CA ARG A 178 -11.00 9.93 -13.16
C ARG A 178 -11.80 11.07 -13.75
N ALA A 179 -11.13 12.11 -14.25
CA ALA A 179 -11.79 13.28 -14.81
C ALA A 179 -12.69 12.93 -16.02
N GLU A 180 -12.26 11.98 -16.87
CA GLU A 180 -13.06 11.49 -17.99
C GLU A 180 -14.23 10.63 -17.51
N ILE A 181 -14.02 9.78 -16.50
CA ILE A 181 -15.08 8.92 -15.93
C ILE A 181 -16.16 9.76 -15.25
N ASP A 182 -15.76 10.75 -14.44
CA ASP A 182 -16.66 11.62 -13.69
C ASP A 182 -17.22 12.79 -14.54
N GLY A 183 -16.72 12.96 -15.76
CA GLY A 183 -16.94 14.15 -16.62
C GLY A 183 -18.30 14.26 -17.32
N GLY A 184 -19.22 13.30 -17.14
CA GLY A 184 -20.61 13.43 -17.59
C GLY A 184 -21.01 12.64 -18.83
N GLU A 185 -20.10 12.14 -19.66
CA GLU A 185 -20.33 11.08 -20.64
C GLU A 185 -19.55 9.84 -20.20
N PRO A 186 -20.05 9.11 -19.20
CA PRO A 186 -19.31 8.01 -18.68
C PRO A 186 -19.24 6.90 -19.72
N PRO A 187 -18.04 6.48 -20.12
CA PRO A 187 -17.89 5.31 -20.98
C PRO A 187 -18.27 4.02 -20.24
N LEU A 188 -18.90 4.14 -19.07
CA LEU A 188 -19.20 3.09 -18.11
C LEU A 188 -20.71 2.94 -17.84
N ALA A 189 -21.56 3.57 -18.64
CA ALA A 189 -23.02 3.41 -18.54
C ALA A 189 -23.42 1.92 -18.58
N GLY A 190 -24.24 1.50 -17.60
CA GLY A 190 -24.66 0.10 -17.42
C GLY A 190 -23.68 -0.77 -16.62
N HIS A 191 -22.57 -0.20 -16.14
CA HIS A 191 -21.62 -0.88 -15.25
C HIS A 191 -21.68 -0.38 -13.80
N GLU A 192 -22.70 0.40 -13.46
CA GLU A 192 -22.92 0.86 -12.09
C GLU A 192 -23.24 -0.33 -11.18
N LEU A 193 -22.58 -0.37 -10.03
CA LEU A 193 -22.80 -1.36 -8.99
C LEU A 193 -23.78 -0.82 -7.94
N ALA A 194 -23.64 0.45 -7.62
CA ALA A 194 -24.45 1.22 -6.68
C ALA A 194 -24.19 2.72 -6.90
N TRP A 195 -24.94 3.56 -6.18
CA TRP A 195 -24.75 5.02 -6.15
C TRP A 195 -24.61 5.46 -4.71
N VAL A 196 -23.80 6.47 -4.44
CA VAL A 196 -23.61 7.07 -3.11
C VAL A 196 -24.02 8.56 -3.13
N ASP A 197 -24.22 9.11 -1.94
CA ASP A 197 -24.69 10.50 -1.76
C ASP A 197 -23.54 11.51 -1.64
N ASP A 198 -22.30 11.06 -1.33
CA ASP A 198 -21.14 11.94 -1.10
C ASP A 198 -19.94 11.56 -2.01
N PRO A 199 -19.51 12.46 -2.92
CA PRO A 199 -18.39 12.22 -3.82
C PRO A 199 -17.04 12.15 -3.10
N VAL A 200 -16.91 12.80 -1.95
CA VAL A 200 -15.69 12.80 -1.14
C VAL A 200 -15.51 11.45 -0.46
N SER A 201 -16.58 10.91 0.13
CA SER A 201 -16.57 9.55 0.70
C SER A 201 -16.30 8.50 -0.38
N LEU A 202 -16.87 8.66 -1.59
CA LEU A 202 -16.58 7.78 -2.72
C LEU A 202 -15.11 7.85 -3.14
N PHE A 203 -14.54 9.04 -3.18
CA PHE A 203 -13.12 9.21 -3.48
C PHE A 203 -12.22 8.48 -2.46
N PHE A 204 -12.52 8.61 -1.18
CA PHE A 204 -11.78 7.90 -0.14
C PHE A 204 -12.01 6.38 -0.18
N LEU A 205 -13.22 5.92 -0.54
CA LEU A 205 -13.48 4.50 -0.79
C LEU A 205 -12.57 3.95 -1.92
N HIS A 206 -12.31 4.72 -2.98
CA HIS A 206 -11.35 4.34 -4.02
C HIS A 206 -9.91 4.24 -3.50
N ILE A 207 -9.53 5.04 -2.50
CA ILE A 207 -8.21 4.96 -1.87
C ILE A 207 -8.11 3.72 -0.97
N GLN A 208 -9.15 3.48 -0.15
CA GLN A 208 -9.21 2.33 0.77
C GLN A 208 -9.34 0.99 0.02
N GLY A 209 -10.03 1.00 -1.14
CA GLY A 209 -10.22 -0.18 -1.98
C GLY A 209 -11.29 -1.15 -1.48
N SER A 210 -11.84 -0.97 -0.30
CA SER A 210 -12.96 -1.73 0.28
C SER A 210 -13.82 -0.84 1.18
N GLY A 211 -15.08 -1.21 1.38
CA GLY A 211 -15.99 -0.48 2.24
C GLY A 211 -17.38 -1.11 2.27
N ARG A 212 -18.27 -0.47 3.01
CA ARG A 212 -19.66 -0.89 3.18
C ARG A 212 -20.61 0.22 2.77
N LEU A 213 -21.65 -0.14 2.06
CA LEU A 213 -22.74 0.77 1.71
C LEU A 213 -23.97 0.41 2.55
N GLN A 214 -24.45 1.35 3.34
CA GLN A 214 -25.73 1.23 4.03
C GLN A 214 -26.85 1.61 3.07
N LEU A 215 -27.68 0.64 2.72
CA LEU A 215 -28.81 0.85 1.83
C LEU A 215 -30.02 1.44 2.57
N PRO A 216 -30.98 2.08 1.86
CA PRO A 216 -32.16 2.70 2.51
C PRO A 216 -33.04 1.72 3.27
N ASP A 217 -33.01 0.44 2.93
CA ASP A 217 -33.74 -0.63 3.61
C ASP A 217 -32.99 -1.21 4.83
N GLY A 218 -31.85 -0.64 5.20
CA GLY A 218 -31.00 -1.05 6.31
C GLY A 218 -29.99 -2.18 5.99
N ARG A 219 -30.07 -2.78 4.81
CA ARG A 219 -29.09 -3.79 4.39
C ARG A 219 -27.72 -3.17 4.19
N ILE A 220 -26.67 -3.98 4.42
CA ILE A 220 -25.29 -3.61 4.15
C ILE A 220 -24.82 -4.31 2.88
N LEU A 221 -24.35 -3.55 1.91
CA LEU A 221 -23.65 -4.04 0.74
C LEU A 221 -22.14 -3.87 0.94
N ALA A 222 -21.43 -4.96 1.17
CA ALA A 222 -19.96 -4.93 1.24
C ALA A 222 -19.36 -4.89 -0.17
N VAL A 223 -18.42 -3.99 -0.39
CA VAL A 223 -17.72 -3.83 -1.66
C VAL A 223 -16.22 -3.92 -1.47
N GLY A 224 -15.53 -4.46 -2.46
CA GLY A 224 -14.08 -4.59 -2.43
C GLY A 224 -13.46 -4.38 -3.80
N TYR A 225 -12.18 -4.13 -3.81
CA TYR A 225 -11.37 -3.91 -5.01
C TYR A 225 -11.56 -5.04 -6.04
N ALA A 226 -11.86 -4.67 -7.26
CA ALA A 226 -11.89 -5.57 -8.41
C ALA A 226 -10.72 -5.29 -9.36
N ASP A 227 -10.51 -4.04 -9.76
CA ASP A 227 -9.42 -3.59 -10.62
C ASP A 227 -9.29 -2.05 -10.55
N GLN A 228 -8.36 -1.48 -11.32
CA GLN A 228 -8.15 -0.04 -11.46
C GLN A 228 -7.88 0.34 -12.92
N ASN A 229 -8.03 1.63 -13.24
CA ASN A 229 -7.86 2.15 -14.58
C ASN A 229 -6.42 2.20 -15.11
N GLY A 230 -5.41 1.91 -14.27
CA GLY A 230 -3.99 1.88 -14.65
C GLY A 230 -3.27 3.22 -14.55
N HIS A 231 -3.98 4.30 -14.26
CA HIS A 231 -3.36 5.60 -14.01
C HIS A 231 -2.62 5.62 -12.65
N PRO A 232 -1.52 6.37 -12.54
CA PRO A 232 -0.80 6.52 -11.28
C PRO A 232 -1.67 7.25 -10.24
N TYR A 233 -1.53 6.85 -8.98
CA TYR A 233 -2.16 7.56 -7.86
C TYR A 233 -1.44 8.88 -7.60
N VAL A 234 -2.21 9.96 -7.48
CA VAL A 234 -1.76 11.29 -7.06
C VAL A 234 -2.47 11.65 -5.76
N SER A 235 -1.69 11.98 -4.73
CA SER A 235 -2.24 12.34 -3.42
C SER A 235 -2.84 13.74 -3.45
N ILE A 236 -4.14 13.85 -3.15
CA ILE A 236 -4.80 15.17 -3.04
C ILE A 236 -4.29 15.97 -1.83
N GLY A 237 -3.88 15.30 -0.73
CA GLY A 237 -3.21 15.96 0.38
C GLY A 237 -1.89 16.62 -0.04
N ARG A 238 -1.10 15.95 -0.91
CA ARG A 238 0.11 16.55 -1.47
C ARG A 238 -0.21 17.73 -2.38
N GLN A 239 -1.29 17.68 -3.15
CA GLN A 239 -1.72 18.81 -3.98
C GLN A 239 -2.08 20.04 -3.11
N LEU A 240 -2.72 19.83 -1.96
CA LEU A 240 -3.02 20.90 -1.02
C LEU A 240 -1.77 21.48 -0.36
N LEU A 241 -0.75 20.64 -0.08
CA LEU A 241 0.57 21.12 0.37
C LEU A 241 1.29 21.95 -0.70
N GLU A 242 1.34 21.44 -1.93
CA GLU A 242 2.01 22.14 -3.04
C GLU A 242 1.30 23.46 -3.39
N ALA A 243 0.01 23.59 -3.07
CA ALA A 243 -0.79 24.81 -3.19
C ALA A 243 -0.72 25.72 -1.93
N GLU A 244 0.11 25.35 -0.92
CA GLU A 244 0.22 26.07 0.36
C GLU A 244 -1.13 26.24 1.09
N ALA A 245 -2.07 25.31 0.85
CA ALA A 245 -3.42 25.34 1.42
C ALA A 245 -3.51 24.61 2.77
N LEU A 246 -2.57 23.72 3.06
CA LEU A 246 -2.38 23.02 4.35
C LEU A 246 -0.90 22.86 4.63
N GLU A 247 -0.52 22.83 5.91
CA GLU A 247 0.83 22.51 6.36
C GLU A 247 1.02 20.97 6.48
N VAL A 248 2.27 20.52 6.47
CA VAL A 248 2.60 19.05 6.50
C VAL A 248 2.04 18.37 7.74
N GLU A 249 2.13 19.05 8.88
CA GLU A 249 1.69 18.57 10.20
C GLU A 249 0.16 18.50 10.31
N GLU A 250 -0.54 19.23 9.46
CA GLU A 250 -2.01 19.34 9.47
C GLU A 250 -2.70 18.33 8.55
N ILE A 251 -1.94 17.64 7.67
CA ILE A 251 -2.56 16.74 6.69
C ILE A 251 -3.15 15.49 7.34
N THR A 252 -4.44 15.55 7.53
CA THR A 252 -5.30 14.43 7.97
C THR A 252 -6.48 14.28 7.02
N LEU A 253 -7.22 13.17 7.13
CA LEU A 253 -8.49 13.02 6.43
C LEU A 253 -9.49 14.13 6.83
N GLY A 254 -9.50 14.51 8.11
CA GLY A 254 -10.35 15.57 8.65
C GLY A 254 -10.05 16.91 7.99
N SER A 255 -8.79 17.36 8.03
CA SER A 255 -8.40 18.67 7.47
C SER A 255 -8.63 18.77 5.95
N ILE A 256 -8.42 17.67 5.21
CA ILE A 256 -8.76 17.63 3.78
C ILE A 256 -10.28 17.78 3.57
N ARG A 257 -11.11 17.12 4.40
CA ARG A 257 -12.57 17.26 4.33
C ARG A 257 -13.02 18.67 4.70
N ASP A 258 -12.45 19.25 5.73
CA ASP A 258 -12.76 20.63 6.16
C ASP A 258 -12.39 21.63 5.06
N TRP A 259 -11.23 21.45 4.41
CA TRP A 259 -10.84 22.26 3.26
C TRP A 259 -11.85 22.15 2.11
N ILE A 260 -12.29 20.93 1.77
CA ILE A 260 -13.29 20.67 0.73
C ILE A 260 -14.62 21.36 1.05
N VAL A 261 -15.07 21.32 2.31
CA VAL A 261 -16.30 21.99 2.76
C VAL A 261 -16.20 23.52 2.61
N MET A 262 -15.01 24.07 2.88
CA MET A 262 -14.77 25.50 2.72
C MET A 262 -14.58 25.96 1.26
N HIS A 263 -14.24 25.01 0.35
CA HIS A 263 -13.94 25.32 -1.05
C HIS A 263 -14.76 24.43 -2.02
N PRO A 264 -16.10 24.49 -1.99
CA PRO A 264 -16.97 23.58 -2.74
C PRO A 264 -16.79 23.70 -4.27
N ASP A 265 -16.45 24.87 -4.77
CA ASP A 265 -16.15 25.17 -6.18
C ASP A 265 -14.85 24.53 -6.68
N GLN A 266 -13.89 24.30 -5.79
CA GLN A 266 -12.58 23.70 -6.09
C GLN A 266 -12.57 22.18 -5.85
N THR A 267 -13.57 21.64 -5.17
CA THR A 267 -13.66 20.20 -4.80
C THR A 267 -13.47 19.30 -6.02
N LYS A 268 -14.21 19.55 -7.10
CA LYS A 268 -14.13 18.73 -8.31
C LYS A 268 -12.73 18.73 -8.91
N ALA A 269 -12.09 19.88 -9.00
CA ALA A 269 -10.73 20.02 -9.53
C ALA A 269 -9.72 19.27 -8.65
N LEU A 270 -9.84 19.39 -7.32
CA LEU A 270 -8.98 18.68 -6.37
C LEU A 270 -9.13 17.15 -6.52
N LEU A 271 -10.34 16.60 -6.53
CA LEU A 271 -10.56 15.16 -6.67
C LEU A 271 -10.07 14.64 -8.02
N HIS A 272 -10.26 15.42 -9.10
CA HIS A 272 -9.80 15.08 -10.45
C HIS A 272 -8.29 15.19 -10.65
N SER A 273 -7.55 15.86 -9.76
CA SER A 273 -6.08 15.88 -9.79
C SER A 273 -5.48 14.48 -9.61
N ASN A 274 -6.23 13.56 -8.99
CA ASN A 274 -5.88 12.15 -8.96
C ASN A 274 -6.53 11.40 -10.13
N PRO A 275 -5.78 11.04 -11.18
CA PRO A 275 -6.33 10.35 -12.36
C PRO A 275 -6.69 8.87 -12.10
N SER A 276 -6.22 8.29 -11.00
CA SER A 276 -6.48 6.90 -10.64
C SER A 276 -7.96 6.68 -10.28
N TYR A 277 -8.55 5.59 -10.78
CA TYR A 277 -9.92 5.19 -10.51
C TYR A 277 -9.98 3.69 -10.20
N VAL A 278 -10.68 3.31 -9.13
CA VAL A 278 -10.84 1.91 -8.69
C VAL A 278 -12.23 1.42 -9.05
N PHE A 279 -12.30 0.18 -9.55
CA PHE A 279 -13.53 -0.55 -9.83
C PHE A 279 -13.78 -1.59 -8.73
N PHE A 280 -15.04 -1.83 -8.42
CA PHE A 280 -15.44 -2.64 -7.28
C PHE A 280 -16.20 -3.90 -7.68
N THR A 281 -16.29 -4.83 -6.74
CA THR A 281 -17.14 -6.00 -6.79
C THR A 281 -17.86 -6.15 -5.45
N VAL A 282 -19.04 -6.77 -5.47
CA VAL A 282 -19.76 -7.12 -4.24
C VAL A 282 -18.99 -8.22 -3.52
N ARG A 283 -18.90 -8.09 -2.20
CA ARG A 283 -18.29 -9.06 -1.29
C ARG A 283 -19.33 -9.60 -0.31
N ASN A 284 -19.00 -10.71 0.33
CA ASN A 284 -19.84 -11.21 1.41
C ASN A 284 -19.80 -10.23 2.60
N ALA A 285 -20.95 -9.69 2.98
CA ALA A 285 -21.07 -8.73 4.07
C ALA A 285 -20.93 -9.37 5.48
N GLU A 286 -21.03 -10.70 5.58
CA GLU A 286 -20.87 -11.45 6.84
C GLU A 286 -19.40 -11.65 7.24
N LEU A 287 -18.45 -11.38 6.33
CA LEU A 287 -17.05 -11.46 6.68
C LEU A 287 -16.69 -10.46 7.78
N PRO A 288 -15.84 -10.84 8.74
CA PRO A 288 -15.46 -10.00 9.88
C PRO A 288 -14.64 -8.76 9.47
N GLY A 289 -14.10 -8.74 8.25
CA GLY A 289 -13.34 -7.64 7.69
C GLY A 289 -13.20 -7.75 6.17
N PRO A 290 -12.61 -6.76 5.52
CA PRO A 290 -12.35 -6.77 4.08
C PRO A 290 -11.35 -7.88 3.73
N LEU A 291 -11.41 -8.38 2.49
CA LEU A 291 -10.42 -9.35 2.00
C LEU A 291 -9.13 -8.64 1.59
N GLY A 292 -8.02 -9.01 2.23
CA GLY A 292 -6.69 -8.57 1.83
C GLY A 292 -6.14 -9.32 0.60
N THR A 293 -4.97 -8.93 0.16
CA THR A 293 -4.27 -9.55 -0.99
C THR A 293 -3.94 -11.03 -0.77
N LEU A 294 -3.80 -11.47 0.49
CA LEU A 294 -3.67 -12.90 0.83
C LEU A 294 -4.98 -13.68 0.58
N ASN A 295 -6.07 -12.98 0.25
CA ASN A 295 -7.42 -13.52 0.08
C ASN A 295 -7.98 -14.16 1.36
N VAL A 296 -7.75 -13.50 2.48
CA VAL A 296 -8.35 -13.79 3.79
C VAL A 296 -8.96 -12.51 4.35
N PRO A 297 -9.97 -12.60 5.24
CA PRO A 297 -10.49 -11.44 5.95
C PRO A 297 -9.39 -10.77 6.79
N LEU A 298 -9.31 -9.47 6.77
CA LEU A 298 -8.37 -8.73 7.61
C LEU A 298 -8.93 -8.59 9.03
N THR A 299 -8.06 -8.76 10.01
CA THR A 299 -8.36 -8.59 11.43
C THR A 299 -7.97 -7.17 11.84
N ALA A 300 -8.95 -6.40 12.36
CA ALA A 300 -8.70 -5.03 12.82
C ALA A 300 -7.52 -4.99 13.81
N GLU A 301 -6.60 -4.04 13.59
CA GLU A 301 -5.39 -3.82 14.39
C GLU A 301 -4.40 -5.02 14.45
N ARG A 302 -4.66 -6.10 13.71
CA ARG A 302 -3.83 -7.32 13.66
C ARG A 302 -3.42 -7.73 12.25
N SER A 303 -3.90 -7.02 11.22
CA SER A 303 -3.48 -7.19 9.81
C SER A 303 -2.83 -5.92 9.29
N ILE A 304 -1.81 -6.07 8.44
CA ILE A 304 -1.14 -4.93 7.79
C ILE A 304 -0.96 -5.17 6.30
N ALA A 305 -0.99 -4.06 5.54
CA ALA A 305 -0.51 -4.03 4.17
C ALA A 305 0.99 -3.73 4.14
N VAL A 306 1.72 -4.45 3.29
CA VAL A 306 3.20 -4.37 3.16
C VAL A 306 3.65 -4.34 1.70
N ASP A 307 4.92 -3.98 1.48
CA ASP A 307 5.58 -4.19 0.20
C ASP A 307 6.11 -5.64 0.11
N ARG A 308 5.48 -6.45 -0.74
CA ARG A 308 5.83 -7.87 -0.97
C ARG A 308 7.26 -8.10 -1.47
N LYS A 309 7.96 -7.07 -1.93
CA LYS A 309 9.37 -7.19 -2.28
C LYS A 309 10.25 -7.44 -1.06
N PHE A 310 9.79 -7.03 0.12
CA PHE A 310 10.56 -7.08 1.36
C PHE A 310 9.94 -8.02 2.41
N ILE A 311 8.62 -8.07 2.51
CA ILE A 311 7.90 -8.89 3.50
C ILE A 311 6.89 -9.77 2.76
N SER A 312 7.03 -11.08 2.88
CA SER A 312 6.09 -12.03 2.29
C SER A 312 4.75 -11.99 3.01
N LEU A 313 3.66 -12.19 2.24
CA LEU A 313 2.32 -12.29 2.83
C LEU A 313 2.20 -13.53 3.71
N GLY A 314 1.49 -13.36 4.82
CA GLY A 314 1.23 -14.35 5.85
C GLY A 314 2.21 -14.33 7.02
N LEU A 315 3.35 -13.62 6.89
CA LEU A 315 4.33 -13.54 7.98
C LEU A 315 3.84 -12.69 9.15
N PRO A 316 4.14 -13.11 10.40
CA PRO A 316 3.99 -12.26 11.57
C PRO A 316 5.01 -11.11 11.53
N VAL A 317 4.59 -9.93 11.96
CA VAL A 317 5.43 -8.72 12.03
C VAL A 317 5.23 -8.05 13.37
N TRP A 318 6.32 -7.74 14.06
CA TRP A 318 6.28 -6.88 15.24
C TRP A 318 6.29 -5.42 14.81
N LEU A 319 5.20 -4.71 15.06
CA LEU A 319 5.07 -3.30 14.79
C LEU A 319 5.41 -2.49 16.04
N ASP A 320 6.40 -1.59 15.95
CA ASP A 320 6.79 -0.65 17.02
C ASP A 320 6.79 0.76 16.38
N THR A 321 5.71 1.48 16.58
CA THR A 321 5.49 2.82 16.02
C THR A 321 4.80 3.74 17.03
N THR A 322 4.56 4.98 16.64
CA THR A 322 3.74 5.95 17.38
C THR A 322 2.66 6.43 16.43
N LEU A 323 1.41 6.36 16.83
CA LEU A 323 0.30 6.94 16.07
C LEU A 323 0.26 8.45 16.28
N ALA A 324 0.06 9.21 15.20
CA ALA A 324 0.14 10.67 15.23
C ALA A 324 -0.84 11.32 16.22
N GLU A 325 -2.00 10.72 16.43
CA GLU A 325 -3.05 11.27 17.29
C GLU A 325 -2.92 10.92 18.77
N GLN A 326 -2.08 9.95 19.15
CA GLN A 326 -2.10 9.38 20.50
C GLN A 326 -0.83 9.63 21.32
N GLU A 327 0.26 10.14 20.73
CA GLU A 327 1.59 10.32 21.36
C GLU A 327 2.12 9.07 22.11
N GLN A 328 1.33 7.99 22.16
CA GLN A 328 1.67 6.75 22.84
C GLN A 328 2.26 5.73 21.86
N PRO A 329 3.21 4.90 22.33
CA PRO A 329 3.75 3.82 21.54
C PRO A 329 2.64 2.84 21.11
N TYR A 330 2.56 2.58 19.82
CA TYR A 330 1.71 1.54 19.25
C TYR A 330 2.59 0.33 18.95
N ARG A 331 2.49 -0.71 19.76
CA ARG A 331 3.31 -1.92 19.71
C ARG A 331 2.41 -3.14 19.69
N ARG A 332 2.42 -3.86 18.57
CA ARG A 332 1.54 -5.03 18.38
C ARG A 332 2.16 -6.06 17.46
N LEU A 333 1.82 -7.31 17.72
CA LEU A 333 2.00 -8.40 16.78
C LEU A 333 0.88 -8.35 15.74
N VAL A 334 1.27 -8.22 14.47
CA VAL A 334 0.37 -8.10 13.33
C VAL A 334 0.79 -9.05 12.22
N PHE A 335 -0.08 -9.27 11.23
CA PHE A 335 0.19 -10.17 10.11
C PHE A 335 0.19 -9.42 8.77
N ALA A 336 1.17 -9.69 7.94
CA ALA A 336 1.26 -9.18 6.58
C ALA A 336 0.25 -9.88 5.67
N GLN A 337 -0.98 -9.38 5.58
CA GLN A 337 -2.08 -10.04 4.85
C GLN A 337 -2.57 -9.23 3.66
N ASP A 338 -2.08 -8.00 3.50
CA ASP A 338 -2.51 -7.14 2.40
C ASP A 338 -1.33 -6.40 1.74
N THR A 339 -1.64 -5.70 0.64
CA THR A 339 -0.71 -4.83 -0.09
C THR A 339 -1.45 -3.60 -0.60
N GLY A 340 -0.77 -2.47 -0.67
CA GLY A 340 -1.32 -1.24 -1.24
C GLY A 340 -0.47 -0.68 -2.37
N GLY A 341 -1.10 0.01 -3.32
CA GLY A 341 -0.41 0.69 -4.42
C GLY A 341 0.62 1.71 -3.95
N ALA A 342 0.30 2.41 -2.86
CA ALA A 342 1.15 3.40 -2.20
C ALA A 342 2.08 2.81 -1.11
N ILE A 343 1.94 1.50 -0.79
CA ILE A 343 2.74 0.85 0.25
C ILE A 343 4.00 0.29 -0.39
N LYS A 344 5.05 1.11 -0.44
CA LYS A 344 6.33 0.79 -1.09
C LYS A 344 7.51 1.04 -0.17
N GLY A 345 8.41 0.05 -0.09
CA GLY A 345 9.63 0.08 0.73
C GLY A 345 9.60 -0.89 1.90
N ALA A 346 10.79 -1.17 2.45
CA ALA A 346 10.97 -2.21 3.48
C ALA A 346 10.31 -1.82 4.82
N VAL A 347 10.46 -0.56 5.26
CA VAL A 347 9.88 -0.05 6.52
C VAL A 347 8.68 0.85 6.17
N ARG A 348 7.69 0.26 5.51
CA ARG A 348 6.43 0.88 5.12
C ARG A 348 5.29 -0.12 5.35
N ALA A 349 4.32 0.26 6.13
CA ALA A 349 3.12 -0.54 6.35
C ALA A 349 1.87 0.34 6.51
N ASP A 350 0.70 -0.27 6.33
CA ASP A 350 -0.61 0.31 6.57
C ASP A 350 -1.40 -0.63 7.48
N VAL A 351 -1.84 -0.18 8.67
CA VAL A 351 -2.42 -1.00 9.75
C VAL A 351 -3.91 -0.73 9.93
#